data_be7d23f45555414e51058b7d24e1283b
#
_entry.id   be7d23f45555414e51058b7d24e1283b
#
_cell.length_a   1.000
_cell.length_b   1.000
_cell.length_c   1.000
_cell.angle_alpha   90.00
_cell.angle_beta   90.00
_cell.angle_gamma   90.00
#
_symmetry.space_group_name_H-M   'P 1'
#
loop_
_entity.id
_entity.type
_entity.pdbx_description
1 polymer ?
#
loop_
_entity_poly.entity_id
_entity_poly.type
_entity_poly.pdbx_seq_one_letter_code
_entity_poly.pdbx_strand_id
1 'polypeptide(L)'
;MTSKLKTIVTAVAVATSLTLPLLSSQPMLAAGSEISQSTKRVHYSSEQIDGVKIAYREAGDRSKPTMLLLHGFPTSSHMFRNLIPRLAKRYHVLAPDYPGFGASDMPAAKDFEYSFANIARMMTELLNRKKVGRYAVYLMDYGAPVGYRMFASDPTRVTAFVIQNGNAYAEGLREFWDPIKAYWAEPTAENGNKLRGFLNLKATKWQFTHGTKRPDLISPDNYWHVQYLLDRPGNQDIQLELFLDYGTNIGEYAKWQTLFRKHQPPTLLMWGKNDHIFPVQGAHPYKRDLKNLEFHILDTGHFALEEYGPMIADRILALLDRIRP
;
A
#
# COMPACT_ATOMS: atom_id res chain seq x y z
N MET A 1 20.99 -70.56 48.90
CA MET A 1 20.36 -70.91 50.23
C MET A 1 19.14 -70.05 50.41
N THR A 2 18.02 -70.73 50.56
CA THR A 2 16.80 -70.46 51.31
C THR A 2 16.06 -69.16 50.96
N SER A 3 14.92 -69.21 50.40
CA SER A 3 13.64 -69.87 50.71
C SER A 3 12.59 -68.94 51.31
N LYS A 4 11.40 -69.00 50.65
CA LYS A 4 10.04 -68.86 51.22
C LYS A 4 9.46 -67.46 51.46
N LEU A 5 8.20 -67.20 51.41
CA LEU A 5 6.96 -67.88 50.98
C LEU A 5 5.84 -66.85 50.95
N LYS A 6 4.94 -66.99 50.01
CA LYS A 6 3.49 -66.66 49.92
C LYS A 6 2.78 -65.90 51.06
N THR A 7 1.92 -64.99 50.69
CA THR A 7 0.50 -65.19 51.01
C THR A 7 -0.39 -64.30 50.12
N ILE A 8 -1.42 -64.89 49.53
CA ILE A 8 -2.50 -64.33 48.72
C ILE A 8 -3.61 -63.88 49.69
N VAL A 9 -4.15 -62.70 49.49
CA VAL A 9 -5.48 -62.35 49.99
C VAL A 9 -6.31 -61.69 48.88
N THR A 10 -7.34 -62.41 48.48
CA THR A 10 -8.34 -61.99 47.50
C THR A 10 -9.42 -61.15 48.22
N ALA A 11 -9.67 -59.98 47.77
CA ALA A 11 -10.86 -59.21 48.13
C ALA A 11 -11.66 -58.83 46.87
N VAL A 12 -12.83 -59.39 46.76
CA VAL A 12 -13.82 -59.10 45.73
C VAL A 12 -14.55 -57.84 46.14
N ALA A 13 -14.48 -56.76 45.38
CA ALA A 13 -15.38 -55.61 45.55
C ALA A 13 -16.24 -55.49 44.29
N VAL A 14 -17.54 -55.63 44.46
CA VAL A 14 -18.57 -55.43 43.45
C VAL A 14 -18.82 -53.92 43.40
N ALA A 15 -18.47 -53.29 42.25
CA ALA A 15 -18.83 -51.93 41.99
C ALA A 15 -19.98 -51.88 40.98
N THR A 16 -21.13 -51.46 41.41
CA THR A 16 -22.28 -51.10 40.58
C THR A 16 -22.02 -49.80 39.86
N SER A 17 -21.89 -49.85 38.53
CA SER A 17 -21.77 -48.69 37.70
C SER A 17 -23.14 -48.08 37.39
N LEU A 18 -23.41 -46.89 37.94
CA LEU A 18 -24.46 -45.99 37.47
C LEU A 18 -23.93 -45.19 36.28
N THR A 19 -24.39 -45.52 35.10
CA THR A 19 -24.18 -44.70 33.91
C THR A 19 -25.25 -43.59 33.83
N LEU A 20 -24.84 -42.34 34.07
CA LEU A 20 -25.63 -41.18 33.71
C LEU A 20 -25.32 -40.80 32.24
N PRO A 21 -26.32 -40.51 31.41
CA PRO A 21 -26.05 -39.98 30.06
C PRO A 21 -25.61 -38.54 30.16
N LEU A 22 -24.38 -38.25 29.74
CA LEU A 22 -23.90 -36.88 29.47
C LEU A 22 -24.61 -36.36 28.22
N LEU A 23 -25.61 -35.51 28.41
CA LEU A 23 -26.10 -34.63 27.34
C LEU A 23 -25.00 -33.63 27.01
N SER A 24 -24.31 -33.88 25.91
CA SER A 24 -23.39 -32.91 25.31
C SER A 24 -24.20 -31.79 24.65
N SER A 25 -24.42 -30.70 25.38
CA SER A 25 -24.83 -29.43 24.78
C SER A 25 -23.60 -28.82 24.08
N GLN A 26 -23.49 -29.06 22.80
CA GLN A 26 -22.52 -28.31 21.98
C GLN A 26 -23.02 -26.86 21.84
N PRO A 27 -22.20 -25.85 22.12
CA PRO A 27 -22.61 -24.47 21.86
C PRO A 27 -22.55 -24.20 20.35
N MET A 28 -23.69 -23.98 19.74
CA MET A 28 -23.88 -23.53 18.35
C MET A 28 -23.58 -22.02 18.21
N LEU A 29 -22.41 -21.56 18.66
CA LEU A 29 -22.04 -20.14 18.68
C LEU A 29 -20.68 -19.83 18.00
N ALA A 30 -20.01 -20.82 17.40
CA ALA A 30 -18.67 -20.61 16.87
C ALA A 30 -18.63 -20.05 15.44
N ALA A 31 -19.58 -20.37 14.57
CA ALA A 31 -19.50 -20.02 13.14
C ALA A 31 -19.61 -18.50 12.84
N GLY A 32 -20.44 -17.78 13.58
CA GLY A 32 -20.62 -16.33 13.39
C GLY A 32 -19.42 -15.49 13.87
N SER A 33 -18.69 -15.94 14.89
CA SER A 33 -17.51 -15.25 15.42
C SER A 33 -16.27 -15.48 14.57
N GLU A 34 -16.12 -16.64 13.96
CA GLU A 34 -14.99 -16.95 13.05
C GLU A 34 -15.09 -16.18 11.73
N ILE A 35 -16.28 -16.07 11.14
CA ILE A 35 -16.52 -15.25 9.94
C ILE A 35 -16.24 -13.77 10.24
N SER A 36 -16.67 -13.26 11.39
CA SER A 36 -16.41 -11.87 11.81
C SER A 36 -14.93 -11.59 12.11
N GLN A 37 -14.16 -12.57 12.55
CA GLN A 37 -12.71 -12.43 12.75
C GLN A 37 -11.93 -12.57 11.45
N SER A 38 -12.36 -13.43 10.53
CA SER A 38 -11.73 -13.64 9.22
C SER A 38 -11.77 -12.37 8.36
N THR A 39 -12.88 -11.61 8.37
CA THR A 39 -12.99 -10.37 7.57
C THR A 39 -12.13 -9.21 8.09
N LYS A 40 -11.63 -9.29 9.33
CA LYS A 40 -10.73 -8.27 9.94
C LYS A 40 -9.26 -8.60 9.81
N ARG A 41 -8.92 -9.83 9.39
CA ARG A 41 -7.53 -10.29 9.25
C ARG A 41 -6.95 -9.82 7.94
N VAL A 42 -5.70 -9.37 7.96
CA VAL A 42 -4.94 -9.07 6.75
C VAL A 42 -4.37 -10.38 6.20
N HIS A 43 -4.66 -10.66 4.95
CA HIS A 43 -4.12 -11.79 4.19
C HIS A 43 -2.98 -11.32 3.31
N TYR A 44 -1.94 -12.13 3.20
CA TYR A 44 -0.77 -11.91 2.35
C TYR A 44 -0.82 -12.94 1.24
N SER A 45 -0.94 -12.48 0.01
CA SER A 45 -1.17 -13.34 -1.17
C SER A 45 -0.35 -12.82 -2.35
N SER A 46 -0.37 -13.56 -3.44
CA SER A 46 0.27 -13.14 -4.70
C SER A 46 -0.52 -13.64 -5.90
N GLU A 47 -0.34 -12.95 -7.04
CA GLU A 47 -0.82 -13.35 -8.36
C GLU A 47 0.34 -13.35 -9.34
N GLN A 48 0.33 -14.30 -10.29
CA GLN A 48 1.30 -14.31 -11.38
C GLN A 48 0.76 -13.46 -12.53
N ILE A 49 1.44 -12.37 -12.87
CA ILE A 49 1.06 -11.48 -13.97
C ILE A 49 2.24 -11.45 -14.94
N ASP A 50 2.05 -11.98 -16.14
CA ASP A 50 3.08 -12.07 -17.18
C ASP A 50 4.39 -12.72 -16.68
N GLY A 51 4.27 -13.77 -15.86
CA GLY A 51 5.43 -14.48 -15.29
C GLY A 51 6.07 -13.79 -14.08
N VAL A 52 5.56 -12.64 -13.64
CA VAL A 52 6.04 -11.90 -12.46
C VAL A 52 5.07 -12.09 -11.31
N LYS A 53 5.56 -12.54 -10.16
CA LYS A 53 4.76 -12.63 -8.95
C LYS A 53 4.52 -11.24 -8.38
N ILE A 54 3.27 -10.82 -8.32
CA ILE A 54 2.81 -9.61 -7.66
C ILE A 54 2.25 -9.97 -6.30
N ALA A 55 2.96 -9.59 -5.25
CA ALA A 55 2.50 -9.75 -3.88
C ALA A 55 1.51 -8.62 -3.50
N TYR A 56 0.56 -8.93 -2.65
CA TYR A 56 -0.39 -7.94 -2.14
C TYR A 56 -0.92 -8.30 -0.75
N ARG A 57 -1.36 -7.28 -0.05
CA ARG A 57 -2.15 -7.41 1.18
C ARG A 57 -3.62 -7.23 0.82
N GLU A 58 -4.46 -8.12 1.35
CA GLU A 58 -5.91 -8.12 1.13
C GLU A 58 -6.62 -8.24 2.48
N ALA A 59 -7.65 -7.43 2.70
CA ALA A 59 -8.46 -7.49 3.92
C ALA A 59 -9.88 -6.99 3.66
N GLY A 60 -10.80 -7.35 4.56
CA GLY A 60 -12.20 -6.99 4.45
C GLY A 60 -13.03 -7.95 3.60
N ASP A 61 -14.32 -7.65 3.51
CA ASP A 61 -15.28 -8.47 2.77
C ASP A 61 -15.24 -8.11 1.28
N ARG A 62 -14.97 -9.08 0.43
CA ARG A 62 -14.89 -8.91 -1.04
C ARG A 62 -16.21 -8.48 -1.69
N SER A 63 -17.33 -8.64 -1.01
CA SER A 63 -18.64 -8.14 -1.49
C SER A 63 -18.81 -6.64 -1.30
N LYS A 64 -17.94 -5.99 -0.52
CA LYS A 64 -17.97 -4.55 -0.26
C LYS A 64 -17.21 -3.77 -1.34
N PRO A 65 -17.50 -2.45 -1.47
CA PRO A 65 -16.72 -1.61 -2.38
C PRO A 65 -15.22 -1.69 -2.09
N THR A 66 -14.43 -1.71 -3.17
CA THR A 66 -12.97 -1.89 -3.07
C THR A 66 -12.25 -0.56 -2.90
N MET A 67 -11.27 -0.54 -1.98
CA MET A 67 -10.25 0.49 -1.83
C MET A 67 -8.89 -0.08 -2.24
N LEU A 68 -8.35 0.40 -3.36
CA LEU A 68 -7.00 0.10 -3.82
C LEU A 68 -6.00 1.06 -3.19
N LEU A 69 -4.91 0.55 -2.61
CA LEU A 69 -3.86 1.35 -1.96
C LEU A 69 -2.56 1.23 -2.76
N LEU A 70 -2.18 2.29 -3.46
CA LEU A 70 -0.97 2.35 -4.29
C LEU A 70 0.14 3.11 -3.56
N HIS A 71 1.22 2.39 -3.25
CA HIS A 71 2.37 2.91 -2.51
C HIS A 71 3.31 3.72 -3.39
N GLY A 72 4.25 4.40 -2.77
CA GLY A 72 5.32 5.14 -3.42
C GLY A 72 6.73 4.62 -3.10
N PHE A 73 7.72 5.32 -3.66
CA PHE A 73 9.13 5.09 -3.37
C PHE A 73 9.50 5.61 -1.97
N PRO A 74 10.39 4.93 -1.24
CA PRO A 74 10.97 3.62 -1.51
C PRO A 74 10.21 2.48 -0.81
N THR A 75 8.92 2.67 -0.51
CA THR A 75 8.11 1.79 0.33
C THR A 75 7.51 0.59 -0.43
N SER A 76 6.51 0.00 0.18
CA SER A 76 5.68 -1.08 -0.35
C SER A 76 4.31 -1.02 0.30
N SER A 77 3.47 -2.01 0.09
CA SER A 77 2.19 -2.15 0.82
C SER A 77 2.36 -2.12 2.35
N HIS A 78 3.58 -2.28 2.85
CA HIS A 78 3.91 -2.15 4.28
C HIS A 78 3.54 -0.77 4.85
N MET A 79 3.63 0.30 4.07
CA MET A 79 3.24 1.63 4.53
C MET A 79 1.77 1.71 4.98
N PHE A 80 0.92 0.84 4.44
CA PHE A 80 -0.51 0.79 4.76
C PHE A 80 -0.87 -0.17 5.90
N ARG A 81 0.12 -0.77 6.59
CA ARG A 81 -0.08 -1.80 7.63
C ARG A 81 -1.08 -1.40 8.73
N ASN A 82 -1.07 -0.12 9.13
CA ASN A 82 -1.95 0.44 10.15
C ASN A 82 -3.27 0.99 9.58
N LEU A 83 -3.32 1.31 8.28
CA LEU A 83 -4.50 1.82 7.58
C LEU A 83 -5.44 0.69 7.18
N ILE A 84 -4.91 -0.42 6.64
CA ILE A 84 -5.68 -1.56 6.15
C ILE A 84 -6.68 -2.08 7.18
N PRO A 85 -6.32 -2.38 8.45
CA PRO A 85 -7.27 -2.90 9.42
C PRO A 85 -8.42 -1.93 9.78
N ARG A 86 -8.19 -0.62 9.62
CA ARG A 86 -9.21 0.40 9.86
C ARG A 86 -10.24 0.43 8.74
N LEU A 87 -9.80 0.40 7.49
CA LEU A 87 -10.66 0.42 6.31
C LEU A 87 -11.38 -0.91 6.10
N ALA A 88 -10.73 -2.04 6.40
CA ALA A 88 -11.25 -3.38 6.20
C ALA A 88 -12.50 -3.72 7.04
N LYS A 89 -12.80 -2.91 8.05
CA LYS A 89 -14.06 -3.03 8.82
C LYS A 89 -15.29 -2.79 7.94
N ARG A 90 -15.18 -2.03 6.86
CA ARG A 90 -16.29 -1.56 6.04
C ARG A 90 -16.10 -1.73 4.54
N TYR A 91 -14.86 -1.93 4.08
CA TYR A 91 -14.46 -1.99 2.68
C TYR A 91 -13.59 -3.21 2.41
N HIS A 92 -13.63 -3.69 1.17
CA HIS A 92 -12.61 -4.58 0.65
C HIS A 92 -11.36 -3.75 0.36
N VAL A 93 -10.21 -4.13 0.92
CA VAL A 93 -8.96 -3.39 0.78
C VAL A 93 -7.93 -4.25 0.07
N LEU A 94 -7.30 -3.69 -0.96
CA LEU A 94 -6.25 -4.33 -1.73
C LEU A 94 -5.04 -3.40 -1.82
N ALA A 95 -3.87 -3.87 -1.39
CA ALA A 95 -2.63 -3.11 -1.38
C ALA A 95 -1.50 -3.95 -2.03
N PRO A 96 -1.24 -3.80 -3.33
CA PRO A 96 -0.18 -4.52 -4.03
C PRO A 96 1.20 -3.91 -3.75
N ASP A 97 2.24 -4.75 -3.92
CA ASP A 97 3.63 -4.35 -4.09
C ASP A 97 3.96 -4.33 -5.58
N TYR A 98 4.59 -3.28 -6.09
CA TYR A 98 5.03 -3.24 -7.49
C TYR A 98 6.19 -4.19 -7.75
N PRO A 99 6.46 -4.61 -9.01
CA PRO A 99 7.71 -5.29 -9.35
C PRO A 99 8.92 -4.49 -8.83
N GLY A 100 9.87 -5.18 -8.20
CA GLY A 100 11.03 -4.53 -7.58
C GLY A 100 10.81 -4.01 -6.16
N PHE A 101 9.55 -4.02 -5.66
CA PHE A 101 9.19 -3.53 -4.33
C PHE A 101 8.60 -4.64 -3.45
N GLY A 102 8.69 -4.44 -2.14
CA GLY A 102 8.05 -5.31 -1.15
C GLY A 102 8.38 -6.78 -1.34
N ALA A 103 7.35 -7.62 -1.32
CA ALA A 103 7.43 -9.08 -1.49
C ALA A 103 7.15 -9.53 -2.94
N SER A 104 6.96 -8.60 -3.88
CA SER A 104 6.86 -8.89 -5.31
C SER A 104 8.20 -9.33 -5.88
N ASP A 105 8.15 -10.03 -7.02
CA ASP A 105 9.34 -10.39 -7.75
C ASP A 105 10.10 -9.15 -8.24
N MET A 106 11.38 -9.37 -8.47
CA MET A 106 12.31 -8.36 -8.93
C MET A 106 13.09 -8.93 -10.12
N PRO A 107 12.47 -9.03 -11.32
CA PRO A 107 13.18 -9.42 -12.52
C PRO A 107 14.38 -8.50 -12.78
N ALA A 108 15.44 -9.03 -13.39
CA ALA A 108 16.57 -8.18 -13.75
C ALA A 108 16.13 -7.06 -14.74
N ALA A 109 16.66 -5.87 -14.57
CA ALA A 109 16.28 -4.70 -15.37
C ALA A 109 16.42 -4.94 -16.88
N LYS A 110 17.41 -5.74 -17.31
CA LYS A 110 17.59 -6.13 -18.72
C LYS A 110 16.48 -7.02 -19.28
N ASP A 111 15.71 -7.69 -18.42
CA ASP A 111 14.71 -8.70 -18.80
C ASP A 111 13.26 -8.22 -18.53
N PHE A 112 13.11 -7.05 -17.93
CA PHE A 112 11.81 -6.50 -17.56
C PHE A 112 11.79 -4.97 -17.69
N GLU A 113 10.73 -4.43 -18.28
CA GLU A 113 10.50 -3.00 -18.41
C GLU A 113 9.98 -2.39 -17.10
N TYR A 114 10.84 -1.72 -16.36
CA TYR A 114 10.48 -0.95 -15.18
C TYR A 114 10.00 0.46 -15.59
N SER A 115 8.74 0.55 -16.01
CA SER A 115 8.09 1.81 -16.36
C SER A 115 6.78 2.00 -15.59
N PHE A 116 6.37 3.26 -15.37
CA PHE A 116 5.07 3.56 -14.76
C PHE A 116 3.90 3.06 -15.61
N ALA A 117 4.08 3.03 -16.92
CA ALA A 117 3.09 2.47 -17.84
C ALA A 117 2.90 0.97 -17.64
N ASN A 118 4.01 0.21 -17.57
CA ASN A 118 3.95 -1.23 -17.36
C ASN A 118 3.43 -1.58 -15.96
N ILE A 119 3.87 -0.87 -14.93
CA ILE A 119 3.36 -1.06 -13.56
C ILE A 119 1.84 -0.79 -13.52
N ALA A 120 1.34 0.28 -14.12
CA ALA A 120 -0.09 0.58 -14.17
C ALA A 120 -0.89 -0.50 -14.89
N ARG A 121 -0.35 -1.06 -16.00
CA ARG A 121 -0.93 -2.20 -16.71
C ARG A 121 -1.02 -3.43 -15.80
N MET A 122 0.06 -3.76 -15.11
CA MET A 122 0.09 -4.93 -14.21
C MET A 122 -0.87 -4.76 -13.02
N MET A 123 -0.99 -3.55 -12.45
CA MET A 123 -1.97 -3.28 -11.39
C MET A 123 -3.41 -3.38 -11.90
N THR A 124 -3.66 -2.96 -13.14
CA THR A 124 -4.98 -3.14 -13.80
C THR A 124 -5.29 -4.61 -13.99
N GLU A 125 -4.30 -5.41 -14.44
CA GLU A 125 -4.47 -6.85 -14.62
C GLU A 125 -4.69 -7.58 -13.28
N LEU A 126 -3.99 -7.16 -12.21
CA LEU A 126 -4.27 -7.67 -10.86
C LEU A 126 -5.74 -7.45 -10.48
N LEU A 127 -6.28 -6.25 -10.69
CA LEU A 127 -7.70 -5.96 -10.40
C LEU A 127 -8.65 -6.82 -11.25
N ASN A 128 -8.31 -7.08 -12.53
CA ASN A 128 -9.10 -7.94 -13.40
C ASN A 128 -9.14 -9.38 -12.87
N ARG A 129 -8.02 -9.94 -12.49
CA ARG A 129 -7.93 -11.29 -11.90
C ARG A 129 -8.67 -11.38 -10.56
N LYS A 130 -8.63 -10.33 -9.78
CA LYS A 130 -9.40 -10.21 -8.52
C LYS A 130 -10.89 -9.90 -8.77
N LYS A 131 -11.33 -9.75 -10.03
CA LYS A 131 -12.71 -9.40 -10.43
C LYS A 131 -13.18 -8.09 -9.80
N VAL A 132 -12.28 -7.14 -9.60
CA VAL A 132 -12.58 -5.79 -9.10
C VAL A 132 -12.96 -4.90 -10.29
N GLY A 133 -14.23 -4.62 -10.46
CA GLY A 133 -14.73 -3.76 -11.55
C GLY A 133 -14.53 -2.27 -11.27
N ARG A 134 -14.96 -1.82 -10.09
CA ARG A 134 -14.86 -0.41 -9.64
C ARG A 134 -14.16 -0.31 -8.30
N TYR A 135 -13.42 0.78 -8.09
CA TYR A 135 -12.62 0.98 -6.88
C TYR A 135 -12.40 2.46 -6.58
N ALA A 136 -12.30 2.81 -5.31
CA ALA A 136 -11.63 4.02 -4.88
C ALA A 136 -10.12 3.75 -4.79
N VAL A 137 -9.28 4.75 -5.01
CA VAL A 137 -7.83 4.56 -5.03
C VAL A 137 -7.09 5.58 -4.17
N TYR A 138 -6.18 5.07 -3.35
CA TYR A 138 -5.18 5.85 -2.61
C TYR A 138 -3.92 5.99 -3.45
N LEU A 139 -3.45 7.21 -3.60
CA LEU A 139 -2.36 7.62 -4.46
C LEU A 139 -1.30 8.34 -3.63
N MET A 140 -0.14 7.72 -3.47
CA MET A 140 0.98 8.34 -2.76
C MET A 140 2.25 8.20 -3.59
N ASP A 141 2.96 9.31 -3.83
CA ASP A 141 4.25 9.33 -4.53
C ASP A 141 4.18 8.61 -5.90
N TYR A 142 4.91 7.50 -6.14
CA TYR A 142 4.79 6.68 -7.36
C TYR A 142 3.40 6.09 -7.58
N GLY A 143 2.60 5.95 -6.51
CA GLY A 143 1.20 5.55 -6.63
C GLY A 143 0.36 6.53 -7.44
N ALA A 144 0.75 7.81 -7.49
CA ALA A 144 0.04 8.82 -8.27
C ALA A 144 0.18 8.58 -9.79
N PRO A 145 1.39 8.54 -10.40
CA PRO A 145 1.52 8.25 -11.82
C PRO A 145 1.01 6.87 -12.22
N VAL A 146 1.11 5.86 -11.34
CA VAL A 146 0.50 4.54 -11.59
C VAL A 146 -1.02 4.66 -11.63
N GLY A 147 -1.64 5.22 -10.59
CA GLY A 147 -3.10 5.32 -10.48
C GLY A 147 -3.71 6.27 -11.52
N TYR A 148 -3.02 7.35 -11.89
CA TYR A 148 -3.52 8.25 -12.95
C TYR A 148 -3.44 7.62 -14.35
N ARG A 149 -2.46 6.76 -14.62
CA ARG A 149 -2.45 5.95 -15.86
C ARG A 149 -3.59 4.92 -15.86
N MET A 150 -3.85 4.26 -14.72
CA MET A 150 -5.01 3.36 -14.58
C MET A 150 -6.33 4.12 -14.81
N PHE A 151 -6.47 5.31 -14.21
CA PHE A 151 -7.62 6.18 -14.43
C PHE A 151 -7.73 6.63 -15.89
N ALA A 152 -6.63 6.98 -16.52
CA ALA A 152 -6.63 7.40 -17.92
C ALA A 152 -7.00 6.26 -18.91
N SER A 153 -6.73 5.02 -18.53
CA SER A 153 -7.12 3.84 -19.34
C SER A 153 -8.63 3.54 -19.27
N ASP A 154 -9.23 3.68 -18.08
CA ASP A 154 -10.66 3.54 -17.87
C ASP A 154 -11.16 4.39 -16.69
N PRO A 155 -11.56 5.64 -16.93
CA PRO A 155 -12.05 6.54 -15.89
C PRO A 155 -13.31 6.05 -15.17
N THR A 156 -14.09 5.17 -15.79
CA THR A 156 -15.36 4.69 -15.22
C THR A 156 -15.19 3.73 -14.06
N ARG A 157 -14.01 3.13 -13.93
CA ARG A 157 -13.67 2.21 -12.83
C ARG A 157 -13.32 2.94 -11.54
N VAL A 158 -12.89 4.19 -11.60
CA VAL A 158 -12.44 4.94 -10.40
C VAL A 158 -13.62 5.69 -9.79
N THR A 159 -13.96 5.34 -8.55
CA THR A 159 -15.09 5.93 -7.83
C THR A 159 -14.69 7.14 -6.98
N ALA A 160 -13.45 7.21 -6.54
CA ALA A 160 -12.88 8.35 -5.80
C ALA A 160 -11.36 8.30 -5.80
N PHE A 161 -10.75 9.46 -5.61
CA PHE A 161 -9.33 9.60 -5.29
C PHE A 161 -9.13 9.93 -3.81
N VAL A 162 -8.10 9.32 -3.22
CA VAL A 162 -7.45 9.76 -1.98
C VAL A 162 -6.01 10.05 -2.34
N ILE A 163 -5.61 11.31 -2.31
CA ILE A 163 -4.29 11.76 -2.76
C ILE A 163 -3.47 12.20 -1.55
N GLN A 164 -2.35 11.55 -1.32
CA GLN A 164 -1.37 11.95 -0.32
C GLN A 164 -0.02 12.19 -1.00
N ASN A 165 0.43 13.44 -1.05
CA ASN A 165 1.72 13.81 -1.65
C ASN A 165 1.96 13.14 -3.02
N GLY A 166 0.88 13.04 -3.81
CA GLY A 166 0.83 12.43 -5.15
C GLY A 166 0.74 13.51 -6.22
N ASN A 167 1.75 13.65 -7.07
CA ASN A 167 1.90 14.76 -7.99
C ASN A 167 1.30 14.49 -9.38
N ALA A 168 0.64 15.53 -9.95
CA ALA A 168 0.15 15.55 -11.33
C ALA A 168 0.37 16.93 -12.00
N TYR A 169 1.28 17.74 -11.47
CA TYR A 169 1.49 19.12 -11.90
C TYR A 169 2.97 19.47 -11.86
N ALA A 170 3.40 20.30 -12.83
CA ALA A 170 4.79 20.74 -12.91
C ALA A 170 5.23 21.54 -11.66
N GLU A 171 4.28 22.24 -11.03
CA GLU A 171 4.49 23.03 -9.81
C GLU A 171 4.99 22.20 -8.62
N GLY A 172 4.77 20.87 -8.63
CA GLY A 172 5.24 19.94 -7.59
C GLY A 172 6.65 19.39 -7.79
N LEU A 173 7.33 19.74 -8.89
CA LEU A 173 8.70 19.28 -9.21
C LEU A 173 9.70 20.42 -9.04
N ARG A 174 10.08 20.70 -7.78
CA ARG A 174 10.99 21.81 -7.43
C ARG A 174 12.44 21.33 -7.31
N GLU A 175 13.23 22.00 -6.50
CA GLU A 175 14.70 21.88 -6.40
C GLU A 175 15.17 20.45 -6.05
N PHE A 176 14.40 19.72 -5.27
CA PHE A 176 14.69 18.29 -4.98
C PHE A 176 14.84 17.46 -6.27
N TRP A 177 14.10 17.82 -7.30
CA TRP A 177 14.06 17.11 -8.59
C TRP A 177 15.18 17.48 -9.54
N ASP A 178 15.99 18.51 -9.26
CA ASP A 178 16.99 19.01 -10.21
C ASP A 178 18.03 17.94 -10.63
N PRO A 179 18.60 17.11 -9.73
CA PRO A 179 19.48 16.03 -10.17
C PRO A 179 18.74 14.94 -10.97
N ILE A 180 17.45 14.72 -10.70
CA ILE A 180 16.65 13.77 -11.46
C ILE A 180 16.32 14.33 -12.84
N LYS A 181 15.97 15.61 -12.94
CA LYS A 181 15.77 16.31 -14.22
C LYS A 181 17.04 16.31 -15.08
N ALA A 182 18.22 16.46 -14.46
CA ALA A 182 19.50 16.35 -15.17
C ALA A 182 19.68 14.94 -15.75
N TYR A 183 19.26 13.90 -15.03
CA TYR A 183 19.29 12.52 -15.52
C TYR A 183 18.28 12.30 -16.66
N TRP A 184 17.10 12.97 -16.65
CA TRP A 184 16.16 12.91 -17.78
C TRP A 184 16.71 13.59 -19.03
N ALA A 185 17.40 14.73 -18.86
CA ALA A 185 17.97 15.47 -19.97
C ALA A 185 19.15 14.72 -20.62
N GLU A 186 19.99 14.09 -19.79
CA GLU A 186 21.17 13.34 -20.21
C GLU A 186 21.24 12.02 -19.43
N PRO A 187 20.67 10.92 -19.96
CA PRO A 187 20.59 9.62 -19.28
C PRO A 187 21.93 8.87 -19.31
N THR A 188 22.97 9.50 -18.78
CA THR A 188 24.33 8.92 -18.67
C THR A 188 24.50 8.14 -17.37
N ALA A 189 25.43 7.18 -17.37
CA ALA A 189 25.80 6.47 -16.15
C ALA A 189 26.29 7.41 -15.04
N GLU A 190 26.96 8.52 -15.40
CA GLU A 190 27.41 9.54 -14.45
C GLU A 190 26.22 10.19 -13.73
N ASN A 191 25.23 10.68 -14.47
CA ASN A 191 24.04 11.30 -13.89
C ASN A 191 23.19 10.29 -13.09
N GLY A 192 23.02 9.07 -13.58
CA GLY A 192 22.36 8.01 -12.84
C GLY A 192 23.07 7.68 -11.51
N ASN A 193 24.40 7.55 -11.52
CA ASN A 193 25.18 7.26 -10.30
C ASN A 193 25.07 8.35 -9.24
N LYS A 194 24.88 9.62 -9.60
CA LYS A 194 24.61 10.71 -8.64
C LYS A 194 23.33 10.45 -7.85
N LEU A 195 22.33 9.79 -8.45
CA LEU A 195 21.05 9.48 -7.79
C LEU A 195 21.13 8.32 -6.82
N ARG A 196 22.19 7.49 -6.83
CA ARG A 196 22.38 6.42 -5.83
C ARG A 196 22.46 6.97 -4.40
N GLY A 197 22.79 8.26 -4.24
CA GLY A 197 22.71 8.94 -2.95
C GLY A 197 21.32 8.95 -2.32
N PHE A 198 20.25 8.84 -3.12
CA PHE A 198 18.86 8.71 -2.62
C PHE A 198 18.50 7.29 -2.19
N LEU A 199 19.35 6.29 -2.43
CA LEU A 199 19.07 4.87 -2.25
C LEU A 199 19.73 4.28 -0.99
N ASN A 200 20.30 5.08 -0.12
CA ASN A 200 20.96 4.64 1.11
C ASN A 200 20.10 4.89 2.36
N LEU A 201 20.44 4.23 3.46
CA LEU A 201 19.71 4.33 4.73
C LEU A 201 19.54 5.77 5.24
N LYS A 202 20.55 6.65 5.03
CA LYS A 202 20.47 8.05 5.45
C LYS A 202 19.35 8.78 4.70
N ALA A 203 19.28 8.57 3.40
CA ALA A 203 18.23 9.15 2.54
C ALA A 203 16.86 8.54 2.86
N THR A 204 16.78 7.22 3.04
CA THR A 204 15.54 6.53 3.43
C THR A 204 15.02 7.06 4.76
N LYS A 205 15.87 7.13 5.80
CA LYS A 205 15.49 7.70 7.10
C LYS A 205 15.03 9.15 6.96
N TRP A 206 15.76 9.96 6.17
CA TRP A 206 15.41 11.36 5.93
C TRP A 206 14.01 11.49 5.32
N GLN A 207 13.65 10.67 4.35
CA GLN A 207 12.31 10.70 3.74
C GLN A 207 11.19 10.46 4.76
N PHE A 208 11.42 9.58 5.76
CA PHE A 208 10.44 9.30 6.81
C PHE A 208 10.35 10.39 7.88
N THR A 209 11.47 11.05 8.19
CA THR A 209 11.56 11.92 9.37
C THR A 209 11.62 13.41 9.05
N HIS A 210 11.99 13.78 7.81
CA HIS A 210 12.10 15.18 7.43
C HIS A 210 10.73 15.84 7.32
N GLY A 211 10.59 17.02 7.91
CA GLY A 211 9.33 17.76 7.90
C GLY A 211 8.26 17.25 8.86
N THR A 212 8.49 16.12 9.56
CA THR A 212 7.58 15.61 10.58
C THR A 212 7.65 16.48 11.86
N LYS A 213 6.52 16.63 12.55
CA LYS A 213 6.48 17.28 13.86
C LYS A 213 7.00 16.41 15.00
N ARG A 214 6.74 15.13 14.88
CA ARG A 214 7.03 14.13 15.91
C ARG A 214 7.90 13.00 15.33
N PRO A 215 9.15 13.30 14.97
CA PRO A 215 10.07 12.28 14.45
C PRO A 215 10.32 11.13 15.45
N ASP A 216 10.08 11.38 16.75
CA ASP A 216 10.10 10.39 17.82
C ASP A 216 9.00 9.33 17.73
N LEU A 217 7.90 9.60 17.00
CA LEU A 217 6.82 8.64 16.74
C LEU A 217 7.05 7.79 15.48
N ILE A 218 8.03 8.13 14.66
CA ILE A 218 8.35 7.36 13.46
C ILE A 218 9.14 6.12 13.85
N SER A 219 8.50 4.93 13.73
CA SER A 219 9.16 3.67 14.06
C SER A 219 10.41 3.46 13.21
N PRO A 220 11.57 3.17 13.84
CA PRO A 220 12.78 2.77 13.12
C PRO A 220 12.57 1.57 12.20
N ASP A 221 11.67 0.65 12.55
CA ASP A 221 11.36 -0.54 11.76
C ASP A 221 10.91 -0.18 10.34
N ASN A 222 10.28 0.98 10.15
CA ASN A 222 9.81 1.42 8.84
C ASN A 222 10.97 1.62 7.86
N TYR A 223 11.93 2.48 8.22
CA TYR A 223 13.02 2.79 7.32
C TYR A 223 14.09 1.69 7.28
N TRP A 224 14.24 0.89 8.34
CA TRP A 224 15.10 -0.31 8.29
C TRP A 224 14.52 -1.39 7.37
N HIS A 225 13.21 -1.67 7.48
CA HIS A 225 12.54 -2.63 6.59
C HIS A 225 12.63 -2.19 5.12
N VAL A 226 12.36 -0.90 4.87
CA VAL A 226 12.46 -0.34 3.51
C VAL A 226 13.88 -0.45 2.98
N GLN A 227 14.89 -0.07 3.77
CA GLN A 227 16.30 -0.14 3.35
C GLN A 227 16.73 -1.57 3.08
N TYR A 228 16.36 -2.52 3.93
CA TYR A 228 16.64 -3.94 3.69
C TYR A 228 16.14 -4.42 2.31
N LEU A 229 14.95 -3.99 1.91
CA LEU A 229 14.40 -4.32 0.60
C LEU A 229 15.11 -3.57 -0.55
N LEU A 230 15.51 -2.33 -0.31
CA LEU A 230 16.20 -1.50 -1.29
C LEU A 230 17.64 -1.99 -1.54
N ASP A 231 18.28 -2.59 -0.53
CA ASP A 231 19.61 -3.15 -0.59
C ASP A 231 19.68 -4.54 -1.27
N ARG A 232 18.54 -5.09 -1.73
CA ARG A 232 18.56 -6.33 -2.49
C ARG A 232 19.44 -6.17 -3.74
N PRO A 233 20.28 -7.18 -4.07
CA PRO A 233 21.15 -7.10 -5.25
C PRO A 233 20.37 -6.78 -6.53
N GLY A 234 20.80 -5.73 -7.27
CA GLY A 234 20.17 -5.25 -8.49
C GLY A 234 19.03 -4.25 -8.29
N ASN A 235 18.51 -4.06 -7.07
CA ASN A 235 17.38 -3.15 -6.85
C ASN A 235 17.74 -1.70 -7.11
N GLN A 236 18.96 -1.27 -6.79
CA GLN A 236 19.36 0.11 -7.06
C GLN A 236 19.33 0.47 -8.55
N ASP A 237 19.65 -0.48 -9.44
CA ASP A 237 19.58 -0.26 -10.89
C ASP A 237 18.13 -0.13 -11.34
N ILE A 238 17.21 -0.95 -10.79
CA ILE A 238 15.77 -0.82 -11.01
C ILE A 238 15.26 0.55 -10.59
N GLN A 239 15.72 1.05 -9.44
CA GLN A 239 15.29 2.38 -8.97
C GLN A 239 15.81 3.50 -9.87
N LEU A 240 17.01 3.35 -10.45
CA LEU A 240 17.53 4.32 -11.43
C LEU A 240 16.69 4.32 -12.71
N GLU A 241 16.24 3.16 -13.19
CA GLU A 241 15.32 3.08 -14.32
C GLU A 241 13.99 3.78 -14.03
N LEU A 242 13.42 3.56 -12.84
CA LEU A 242 12.19 4.24 -12.43
C LEU A 242 12.38 5.75 -12.24
N PHE A 243 13.54 6.21 -11.73
CA PHE A 243 13.85 7.63 -11.70
C PHE A 243 13.93 8.22 -13.12
N LEU A 244 14.50 7.48 -14.07
CA LEU A 244 14.56 7.90 -15.46
C LEU A 244 13.15 7.93 -16.09
N ASP A 245 12.39 6.85 -15.95
CA ASP A 245 11.04 6.73 -16.50
C ASP A 245 10.05 7.74 -15.88
N TYR A 246 10.34 8.24 -14.66
CA TYR A 246 9.47 9.27 -14.04
C TYR A 246 9.33 10.51 -14.94
N GLY A 247 10.33 10.84 -15.76
CA GLY A 247 10.27 11.92 -16.74
C GLY A 247 9.11 11.80 -17.71
N THR A 248 8.68 10.58 -18.05
CA THR A 248 7.54 10.32 -18.95
C THR A 248 6.21 10.80 -18.35
N ASN A 249 6.11 10.92 -17.02
CA ASN A 249 4.90 11.37 -16.35
C ASN A 249 4.56 12.83 -16.67
N ILE A 250 5.59 13.68 -16.89
CA ILE A 250 5.38 15.10 -17.18
C ILE A 250 4.59 15.25 -18.49
N GLY A 251 4.89 14.43 -19.49
CA GLY A 251 4.14 14.40 -20.75
C GLY A 251 2.67 14.00 -20.60
N GLU A 252 2.33 13.24 -19.54
CA GLU A 252 0.96 12.79 -19.26
C GLU A 252 0.15 13.79 -18.44
N TYR A 253 0.76 14.77 -17.77
CA TYR A 253 0.07 15.68 -16.85
C TYR A 253 -1.12 16.40 -17.50
N ALA A 254 -0.94 16.96 -18.70
CA ALA A 254 -2.01 17.66 -19.42
C ALA A 254 -3.24 16.76 -19.69
N LYS A 255 -2.98 15.49 -20.02
CA LYS A 255 -4.00 14.47 -20.24
C LYS A 255 -4.73 14.14 -18.93
N TRP A 256 -4.01 13.89 -17.83
CA TRP A 256 -4.62 13.61 -16.53
C TRP A 256 -5.46 14.78 -16.04
N GLN A 257 -4.95 16.00 -16.12
CA GLN A 257 -5.68 17.21 -15.74
C GLN A 257 -6.97 17.40 -16.56
N THR A 258 -6.93 17.09 -17.86
CA THR A 258 -8.12 17.09 -18.72
C THR A 258 -9.16 16.06 -18.27
N LEU A 259 -8.70 14.85 -17.90
CA LEU A 259 -9.58 13.81 -17.38
C LEU A 259 -10.15 14.16 -15.99
N PHE A 260 -9.37 14.83 -15.13
CA PHE A 260 -9.88 15.34 -13.85
C PHE A 260 -11.04 16.33 -14.07
N ARG A 261 -10.86 17.31 -14.97
CA ARG A 261 -11.91 18.27 -15.34
C ARG A 261 -13.14 17.61 -15.92
N LYS A 262 -12.95 16.59 -16.74
CA LYS A 262 -14.04 15.88 -17.44
C LYS A 262 -14.85 15.00 -16.49
N HIS A 263 -14.19 14.21 -15.65
CA HIS A 263 -14.83 13.14 -14.87
C HIS A 263 -15.15 13.53 -13.44
N GLN A 264 -14.49 14.56 -12.89
CA GLN A 264 -14.74 15.10 -11.54
C GLN A 264 -14.86 14.03 -10.44
N PRO A 265 -13.93 13.07 -10.32
CA PRO A 265 -14.03 12.07 -9.27
C PRO A 265 -14.03 12.74 -7.89
N PRO A 266 -14.92 12.34 -6.97
CA PRO A 266 -14.84 12.76 -5.58
C PRO A 266 -13.43 12.54 -5.04
N THR A 267 -12.81 13.58 -4.48
CA THR A 267 -11.39 13.57 -4.13
C THR A 267 -11.16 14.06 -2.72
N LEU A 268 -10.41 13.29 -1.95
CA LEU A 268 -9.80 13.71 -0.69
C LEU A 268 -8.31 13.89 -0.91
N LEU A 269 -7.83 15.13 -0.77
CA LEU A 269 -6.41 15.44 -0.84
C LEU A 269 -5.91 15.76 0.56
N MET A 270 -4.87 15.06 0.98
CA MET A 270 -4.17 15.26 2.24
C MET A 270 -2.68 15.36 1.95
N TRP A 271 -2.07 16.52 2.22
CA TRP A 271 -0.71 16.80 1.79
C TRP A 271 0.15 17.30 2.94
N GLY A 272 1.31 16.67 3.15
CA GLY A 272 2.29 17.16 4.10
C GLY A 272 2.94 18.44 3.59
N LYS A 273 2.73 19.57 4.30
CA LYS A 273 3.22 20.89 3.86
C LYS A 273 4.74 21.01 3.84
N ASN A 274 5.41 20.17 4.64
CA ASN A 274 6.85 20.20 4.83
C ASN A 274 7.57 19.14 3.97
N ASP A 275 6.86 18.56 3.00
CA ASP A 275 7.44 17.63 2.04
C ASP A 275 8.35 18.37 1.06
N HIS A 276 9.61 17.97 1.01
CA HIS A 276 10.60 18.49 0.05
C HIS A 276 10.65 17.73 -1.27
N ILE A 277 10.11 16.49 -1.29
CA ILE A 277 10.06 15.66 -2.50
C ILE A 277 8.95 16.17 -3.41
N PHE A 278 7.73 16.26 -2.87
CA PHE A 278 6.58 16.89 -3.53
C PHE A 278 6.08 18.05 -2.68
N PRO A 279 6.66 19.24 -2.85
CA PRO A 279 6.28 20.40 -2.03
C PRO A 279 4.82 20.79 -2.27
N VAL A 280 4.26 21.50 -1.29
CA VAL A 280 2.85 21.87 -1.24
C VAL A 280 2.35 22.65 -2.47
N GLN A 281 3.25 23.24 -3.23
CA GLN A 281 2.98 23.86 -4.52
C GLN A 281 2.36 22.89 -5.52
N GLY A 282 2.67 21.58 -5.42
CA GLY A 282 2.04 20.53 -6.23
C GLY A 282 0.61 20.18 -5.81
N ALA A 283 0.22 20.50 -4.57
CA ALA A 283 -1.14 20.28 -4.07
C ALA A 283 -2.16 21.31 -4.57
N HIS A 284 -1.77 22.57 -4.61
CA HIS A 284 -2.69 23.68 -4.89
C HIS A 284 -3.37 23.61 -6.26
N PRO A 285 -2.69 23.21 -7.36
CA PRO A 285 -3.28 23.15 -8.69
C PRO A 285 -4.46 22.17 -8.80
N TYR A 286 -4.57 21.15 -7.94
CA TYR A 286 -5.74 20.27 -7.93
C TYR A 286 -7.07 21.01 -7.75
N LYS A 287 -7.09 22.14 -7.02
CA LYS A 287 -8.28 23.00 -6.86
C LYS A 287 -8.77 23.61 -8.18
N ARG A 288 -7.87 23.77 -9.15
CA ARG A 288 -8.18 24.29 -10.49
C ARG A 288 -9.01 23.30 -11.29
N ASP A 289 -8.66 22.00 -11.17
CA ASP A 289 -9.16 20.95 -12.03
C ASP A 289 -10.25 20.06 -11.38
N LEU A 290 -10.27 19.97 -10.04
CA LEU A 290 -11.22 19.16 -9.26
C LEU A 290 -12.15 20.07 -8.45
N LYS A 291 -13.48 19.98 -8.67
CA LYS A 291 -14.47 20.76 -7.95
C LYS A 291 -15.02 20.03 -6.72
N ASN A 292 -15.12 18.68 -6.80
CA ASN A 292 -15.53 17.85 -5.67
C ASN A 292 -14.28 17.41 -4.87
N LEU A 293 -13.60 18.41 -4.29
CA LEU A 293 -12.30 18.27 -3.62
C LEU A 293 -12.37 18.66 -2.15
N GLU A 294 -12.17 17.70 -1.25
CA GLU A 294 -11.85 17.92 0.16
C GLU A 294 -10.33 18.09 0.29
N PHE A 295 -9.87 19.27 0.72
CA PHE A 295 -8.46 19.68 0.64
C PHE A 295 -7.87 19.95 2.02
N HIS A 296 -6.88 19.16 2.44
CA HIS A 296 -6.22 19.27 3.73
C HIS A 296 -4.70 19.37 3.57
N ILE A 297 -4.13 20.41 4.17
CA ILE A 297 -2.69 20.56 4.32
C ILE A 297 -2.34 20.20 5.77
N LEU A 298 -1.47 19.19 5.91
CA LEU A 298 -1.05 18.61 7.18
C LEU A 298 0.33 19.12 7.57
N ASP A 299 0.54 19.37 8.86
CA ASP A 299 1.83 19.84 9.37
C ASP A 299 2.79 18.65 9.60
N THR A 300 3.20 18.04 8.49
CA THR A 300 4.07 16.85 8.44
C THR A 300 4.86 16.82 7.14
N GLY A 301 5.77 15.85 7.02
CA GLY A 301 6.58 15.58 5.84
C GLY A 301 5.90 14.66 4.81
N HIS A 302 6.71 13.92 4.09
CA HIS A 302 6.31 13.07 2.96
C HIS A 302 5.41 11.90 3.36
N PHE A 303 5.69 11.21 4.47
CA PHE A 303 4.94 10.03 4.92
C PHE A 303 3.86 10.40 5.97
N ALA A 304 2.88 11.20 5.57
CA ALA A 304 1.83 11.69 6.47
C ALA A 304 1.07 10.58 7.22
N LEU A 305 0.99 9.36 6.67
CA LEU A 305 0.37 8.20 7.34
C LEU A 305 1.04 7.82 8.66
N GLU A 306 2.32 8.09 8.83
CA GLU A 306 3.04 7.72 10.05
C GLU A 306 2.62 8.58 11.25
N GLU A 307 2.32 9.87 11.04
CA GLU A 307 1.88 10.78 12.10
C GLU A 307 0.36 10.92 12.18
N TYR A 308 -0.33 10.95 11.02
CA TYR A 308 -1.76 11.27 10.91
C TYR A 308 -2.62 10.08 10.51
N GLY A 309 -2.10 8.85 10.56
CA GLY A 309 -2.79 7.64 10.09
C GLY A 309 -4.23 7.47 10.59
N PRO A 310 -4.54 7.63 11.90
CA PRO A 310 -5.91 7.57 12.39
C PRO A 310 -6.84 8.61 11.76
N MET A 311 -6.43 9.87 11.71
CA MET A 311 -7.22 10.96 11.12
C MET A 311 -7.43 10.75 9.62
N ILE A 312 -6.39 10.33 8.90
CA ILE A 312 -6.45 9.99 7.48
C ILE A 312 -7.47 8.86 7.25
N ALA A 313 -7.45 7.82 8.06
CA ALA A 313 -8.42 6.72 7.97
C ALA A 313 -9.86 7.21 8.15
N ASP A 314 -10.11 8.07 9.14
CA ASP A 314 -11.44 8.60 9.43
C ASP A 314 -11.96 9.48 8.27
N ARG A 315 -11.08 10.30 7.66
CA ARG A 315 -11.42 11.11 6.48
C ARG A 315 -11.72 10.26 5.25
N ILE A 316 -10.93 9.19 5.02
CA ILE A 316 -11.20 8.23 3.94
C ILE A 316 -12.58 7.59 4.14
N LEU A 317 -12.87 7.10 5.35
CA LEU A 317 -14.16 6.48 5.65
C LEU A 317 -15.31 7.45 5.42
N ALA A 318 -15.18 8.71 5.85
CA ALA A 318 -16.18 9.74 5.63
C ALA A 318 -16.40 10.05 4.14
N LEU A 319 -15.33 10.14 3.32
CA LEU A 319 -15.44 10.28 1.87
C LEU A 319 -16.19 9.10 1.26
N LEU A 320 -15.74 7.88 1.54
CA LEU A 320 -16.28 6.67 0.94
C LEU A 320 -17.75 6.43 1.33
N ASP A 321 -18.16 6.83 2.53
CA ASP A 321 -19.57 6.71 2.95
C ASP A 321 -20.48 7.69 2.22
N ARG A 322 -19.99 8.90 1.91
CA ARG A 322 -20.74 9.90 1.14
C ARG A 322 -21.00 9.48 -0.31
N ILE A 323 -20.11 8.66 -0.89
CA ILE A 323 -20.18 8.25 -2.29
C ILE A 323 -20.75 6.84 -2.48
N ARG A 324 -21.19 6.20 -1.40
CA ARG A 324 -21.90 4.92 -1.52
C ARG A 324 -23.18 5.11 -2.34
N PRO A 325 -23.44 4.21 -3.30
CA PRO A 325 -24.71 4.19 -4.01
C PRO A 325 -25.87 3.80 -3.06
#